data_9d3bbabaa4396fdb927930edd2862b39
#
_entry.id   9d3bbabaa4396fdb927930edd2862b39
#
_cell.length_a   1.000
_cell.length_b   1.000
_cell.length_c   1.000
_cell.angle_alpha   90.00
_cell.angle_beta   90.00
_cell.angle_gamma   90.00
#
_symmetry.space_group_name_H-M   'P 1'
#
loop_
_entity.id
_entity.type
_entity.pdbx_description
1 polymer ?
#
loop_
_entity_poly.entity_id
_entity_poly.type
_entity_poly.pdbx_seq_one_letter_code
_entity_poly.pdbx_strand_id
1 'polypeptide(L)'
;MGSVTIRTWEDKNWSPSHSWRLYSSKDINMFIPRVVKHMVIKGKHWNTLYNKWLEVKGRQLSDAEIDFLKEFSKQSRLDAGPVKPKNHPTWAWVTGYLDGDGCYSFKRHSNPETKNAMVLSISAVCEEHDRVGIDLLYKSFGGRVWKEKNWIRWRRNLGVKDSSFAVRFLRRVCNHSRLKKWKIEQMLSYHNNRLQRLSKNNSTE
;
A
#
# COMPACT_ATOMS: atom_id res chain seq x y z
N MET A 1 -14.46 -14.02 15.23
CA MET A 1 -13.32 -13.79 14.32
C MET A 1 -12.49 -12.60 14.81
N GLY A 2 -11.36 -12.87 15.44
CA GLY A 2 -10.39 -11.85 15.86
C GLY A 2 -10.92 -10.72 16.75
N SER A 3 -10.04 -9.91 17.27
CA SER A 3 -10.37 -8.67 17.98
C SER A 3 -9.70 -7.46 17.31
N VAL A 4 -10.36 -6.31 17.34
CA VAL A 4 -9.79 -5.04 16.92
C VAL A 4 -9.43 -4.25 18.17
N THR A 5 -8.17 -3.85 18.27
CA THR A 5 -7.68 -2.98 19.35
C THR A 5 -7.33 -1.63 18.75
N ILE A 6 -7.83 -0.58 19.38
CA ILE A 6 -7.48 0.80 19.04
C ILE A 6 -6.45 1.27 20.08
N ARG A 7 -5.30 1.76 19.60
CA ARG A 7 -4.31 2.44 20.45
C ARG A 7 -4.40 3.93 20.18
N THR A 8 -4.71 4.70 21.20
CA THR A 8 -4.60 6.15 21.23
C THR A 8 -3.30 6.54 21.92
N TRP A 9 -2.68 7.62 21.50
CA TRP A 9 -1.44 8.14 22.06
C TRP A 9 -1.75 9.52 22.61
N GLU A 10 -2.03 9.63 23.91
CA GLU A 10 -2.45 10.87 24.56
C GLU A 10 -1.38 11.97 24.50
N ASP A 11 -0.09 11.58 24.54
CA ASP A 11 1.04 12.51 24.60
C ASP A 11 1.68 12.84 23.22
N LYS A 12 1.14 12.31 22.13
CA LYS A 12 1.72 12.49 20.79
C LYS A 12 0.60 12.78 19.81
N ASN A 13 0.74 13.81 18.99
CA ASN A 13 -0.15 14.12 17.86
C ASN A 13 -0.13 13.02 16.76
N TRP A 14 -0.16 11.76 17.16
CA TRP A 14 -0.24 10.63 16.26
C TRP A 14 -1.67 10.20 16.06
N SER A 15 -2.02 9.88 14.82
CA SER A 15 -3.32 9.29 14.54
C SER A 15 -3.49 7.97 15.30
N PRO A 16 -4.69 7.68 15.80
CA PRO A 16 -4.99 6.40 16.44
C PRO A 16 -4.59 5.24 15.53
N SER A 17 -3.94 4.24 16.08
CA SER A 17 -3.61 3.02 15.35
C SER A 17 -4.64 1.93 15.65
N HIS A 18 -5.04 1.20 14.62
CA HIS A 18 -5.95 0.07 14.74
C HIS A 18 -5.16 -1.20 14.48
N SER A 19 -5.21 -2.15 15.40
CA SER A 19 -4.64 -3.49 15.19
C SER A 19 -5.74 -4.53 15.23
N TRP A 20 -5.74 -5.41 14.24
CA TRP A 20 -6.58 -6.59 14.21
C TRP A 20 -5.74 -7.83 14.56
N ARG A 21 -6.25 -8.67 15.46
CA ARG A 21 -5.51 -9.83 15.98
C ARG A 21 -6.36 -11.07 15.89
N LEU A 22 -5.74 -12.15 15.46
CA LEU A 22 -6.30 -13.51 15.51
C LEU A 22 -5.68 -14.24 16.69
N TYR A 23 -6.52 -14.81 17.55
CA TYR A 23 -6.08 -15.55 18.74
C TYR A 23 -6.41 -17.04 18.67
N SER A 24 -7.51 -17.40 18.01
CA SER A 24 -7.93 -18.80 17.98
C SER A 24 -7.22 -19.58 16.87
N SER A 25 -6.83 -20.81 17.17
CA SER A 25 -6.27 -21.75 16.18
C SER A 25 -7.21 -21.96 14.99
N LYS A 26 -8.53 -21.93 15.22
CA LYS A 26 -9.56 -22.03 14.17
C LYS A 26 -9.49 -20.84 13.21
N ASP A 27 -9.42 -19.63 13.74
CA ASP A 27 -9.36 -18.41 12.92
C ASP A 27 -8.05 -18.33 12.14
N ILE A 28 -6.91 -18.68 12.76
CA ILE A 28 -5.61 -18.73 12.13
C ILE A 28 -5.60 -19.73 10.97
N ASN A 29 -6.08 -20.96 11.18
CA ASN A 29 -6.18 -22.00 10.15
C ASN A 29 -7.09 -21.60 8.99
N MET A 30 -8.14 -20.85 9.27
CA MET A 30 -9.06 -20.40 8.24
C MET A 30 -8.50 -19.21 7.45
N PHE A 31 -7.81 -18.29 8.11
CA PHE A 31 -7.38 -17.01 7.54
C PHE A 31 -6.06 -17.12 6.77
N ILE A 32 -5.01 -17.68 7.40
CA ILE A 32 -3.66 -17.65 6.82
C ILE A 32 -3.59 -18.31 5.45
N PRO A 33 -4.10 -19.54 5.22
CA PRO A 33 -4.03 -20.18 3.90
C PRO A 33 -4.79 -19.41 2.80
N ARG A 34 -5.85 -18.68 3.19
CA ARG A 34 -6.62 -17.86 2.23
C ARG A 34 -5.89 -16.60 1.81
N VAL A 35 -5.09 -16.03 2.71
CA VAL A 35 -4.45 -14.72 2.50
C VAL A 35 -3.04 -14.86 1.92
N VAL A 36 -2.26 -15.84 2.40
CA VAL A 36 -0.84 -16.00 2.01
C VAL A 36 -0.67 -16.17 0.50
N LYS A 37 -1.58 -16.89 -0.16
CA LYS A 37 -1.53 -17.08 -1.63
C LYS A 37 -1.68 -15.77 -2.44
N HIS A 38 -2.23 -14.72 -1.82
CA HIS A 38 -2.40 -13.41 -2.44
C HIS A 38 -1.34 -12.39 -1.98
N MET A 39 -0.48 -12.76 -1.04
CA MET A 39 0.58 -11.89 -0.55
C MET A 39 1.74 -11.83 -1.55
N VAL A 40 1.98 -10.67 -2.12
CA VAL A 40 3.05 -10.44 -3.09
C VAL A 40 4.42 -10.30 -2.43
N ILE A 41 4.49 -9.64 -1.26
CA ILE A 41 5.76 -9.28 -0.61
C ILE A 41 6.09 -10.23 0.54
N LYS A 42 5.15 -10.43 1.47
CA LYS A 42 5.39 -11.17 2.72
C LYS A 42 4.90 -12.64 2.68
N GLY A 43 4.49 -13.15 1.51
CA GLY A 43 3.89 -14.48 1.41
C GLY A 43 4.82 -15.60 1.85
N LYS A 44 6.11 -15.58 1.47
CA LYS A 44 7.10 -16.59 1.87
C LYS A 44 7.29 -16.58 3.39
N HIS A 45 7.49 -15.41 3.99
CA HIS A 45 7.62 -15.24 5.44
C HIS A 45 6.40 -15.79 6.18
N TRP A 46 5.19 -15.36 5.80
CA TRP A 46 3.97 -15.83 6.44
C TRP A 46 3.73 -17.34 6.28
N ASN A 47 4.06 -17.91 5.12
CA ASN A 47 3.96 -19.34 4.91
C ASN A 47 4.91 -20.12 5.83
N THR A 48 6.15 -19.67 5.97
CA THR A 48 7.15 -20.26 6.87
C THR A 48 6.70 -20.18 8.31
N LEU A 49 6.19 -19.03 8.77
CA LEU A 49 5.65 -18.88 10.12
C LEU A 49 4.42 -19.75 10.36
N TYR A 50 3.53 -19.85 9.38
CA TYR A 50 2.34 -20.68 9.50
C TYR A 50 2.68 -22.18 9.61
N ASN A 51 3.61 -22.67 8.82
CA ASN A 51 4.07 -24.05 8.91
C ASN A 51 4.70 -24.33 10.29
N LYS A 52 5.54 -23.41 10.79
CA LYS A 52 6.12 -23.53 12.13
C LYS A 52 5.06 -23.52 13.22
N TRP A 53 4.05 -22.64 13.09
CA TRP A 53 2.92 -22.63 14.02
C TRP A 53 2.12 -23.94 14.00
N LEU A 54 1.94 -24.59 12.83
CA LEU A 54 1.26 -25.90 12.74
C LEU A 54 1.98 -26.99 13.54
N GLU A 55 3.31 -26.94 13.62
CA GLU A 55 4.12 -27.90 14.40
C GLU A 55 3.88 -27.77 15.92
N VAL A 56 3.62 -26.57 16.41
CA VAL A 56 3.54 -26.25 17.84
C VAL A 56 2.14 -26.00 18.36
N LYS A 57 1.15 -25.89 17.47
CA LYS A 57 -0.23 -25.61 17.87
C LYS A 57 -0.79 -26.69 18.79
N GLY A 58 -1.60 -26.27 19.77
CA GLY A 58 -2.32 -27.19 20.66
C GLY A 58 -1.49 -27.73 21.80
N ARG A 59 -0.24 -27.29 21.97
CA ARG A 59 0.58 -27.65 23.16
C ARG A 59 1.04 -26.39 23.91
N GLN A 60 1.31 -26.54 25.17
CA GLN A 60 1.95 -25.50 25.96
C GLN A 60 3.43 -25.41 25.56
N LEU A 61 3.90 -24.19 25.31
CA LEU A 61 5.30 -23.92 24.97
C LEU A 61 6.07 -23.55 26.23
N SER A 62 7.31 -24.00 26.32
CA SER A 62 8.29 -23.50 27.31
C SER A 62 8.76 -22.10 26.94
N ASP A 63 9.34 -21.36 27.89
CA ASP A 63 9.88 -20.03 27.64
C ASP A 63 10.99 -20.06 26.57
N ALA A 64 11.85 -21.07 26.58
CA ALA A 64 12.89 -21.26 25.56
C ALA A 64 12.30 -21.45 24.15
N GLU A 65 11.19 -22.17 24.01
CA GLU A 65 10.49 -22.33 22.73
C GLU A 65 9.82 -21.02 22.27
N ILE A 66 9.28 -20.25 23.21
CA ILE A 66 8.72 -18.93 22.93
C ILE A 66 9.81 -17.99 22.38
N ASP A 67 10.97 -17.97 23.01
CA ASP A 67 12.09 -17.12 22.58
C ASP A 67 12.69 -17.60 21.24
N PHE A 68 12.77 -18.91 21.03
CA PHE A 68 13.13 -19.48 19.75
C PHE A 68 12.14 -19.04 18.64
N LEU A 69 10.85 -19.08 18.89
CA LEU A 69 9.84 -18.66 17.90
C LEU A 69 9.90 -17.16 17.59
N LYS A 70 10.23 -16.31 18.58
CA LYS A 70 10.45 -14.88 18.36
C LYS A 70 11.64 -14.65 17.42
N GLU A 71 12.77 -15.29 17.69
CA GLU A 71 13.96 -15.15 16.85
C GLU A 71 13.76 -15.79 15.47
N PHE A 72 13.12 -16.95 15.40
CA PHE A 72 12.72 -17.58 14.14
C PHE A 72 11.81 -16.67 13.30
N SER A 73 10.86 -15.98 13.92
CA SER A 73 10.00 -15.00 13.22
C SER A 73 10.81 -13.84 12.65
N LYS A 74 11.77 -13.34 13.42
CA LYS A 74 12.67 -12.27 12.96
C LYS A 74 13.57 -12.73 11.82
N GLN A 75 14.22 -13.89 11.96
CA GLN A 75 15.10 -14.45 10.94
C GLN A 75 14.33 -14.79 9.66
N SER A 76 13.16 -15.43 9.75
CA SER A 76 12.36 -15.78 8.57
C SER A 76 11.89 -14.56 7.78
N ARG A 77 11.75 -13.38 8.44
CA ARG A 77 11.47 -12.11 7.75
C ARG A 77 12.68 -11.62 6.97
N LEU A 78 13.88 -11.78 7.51
CA LEU A 78 15.14 -11.43 6.83
C LEU A 78 15.40 -12.39 5.65
N ASP A 79 15.23 -13.70 5.87
CA ASP A 79 15.47 -14.76 4.87
C ASP A 79 14.44 -14.74 3.74
N ALA A 80 13.26 -14.17 3.98
CA ALA A 80 12.26 -14.04 2.92
C ALA A 80 12.78 -13.27 1.71
N GLY A 81 13.78 -12.42 1.93
CA GLY A 81 14.48 -11.65 0.90
C GLY A 81 13.55 -10.76 0.07
N PRO A 82 14.09 -10.02 -0.84
CA PRO A 82 13.26 -9.31 -1.81
C PRO A 82 12.54 -10.33 -2.69
N VAL A 83 11.23 -10.39 -2.58
CA VAL A 83 10.40 -11.18 -3.50
C VAL A 83 10.64 -10.63 -4.90
N LYS A 84 11.24 -11.44 -5.79
CA LYS A 84 11.21 -11.13 -7.22
C LYS A 84 9.81 -11.49 -7.70
N PRO A 85 8.92 -10.51 -7.90
CA PRO A 85 7.58 -10.81 -8.37
C PRO A 85 7.71 -11.37 -9.78
N LYS A 86 7.23 -12.59 -9.98
CA LYS A 86 7.21 -13.22 -11.30
C LYS A 86 6.30 -12.49 -12.28
N ASN A 87 5.31 -11.74 -11.78
CA ASN A 87 4.28 -11.07 -12.57
C ASN A 87 4.09 -9.60 -12.16
N HIS A 88 3.46 -8.83 -13.04
CA HIS A 88 2.97 -7.50 -12.70
C HIS A 88 2.00 -7.59 -11.52
N PRO A 89 2.01 -6.60 -10.60
CA PRO A 89 1.10 -6.62 -9.47
C PRO A 89 -0.35 -6.52 -9.96
N THR A 90 -1.24 -7.28 -9.34
CA THR A 90 -2.68 -7.18 -9.62
C THR A 90 -3.21 -5.83 -9.15
N TRP A 91 -4.30 -5.36 -9.75
CA TRP A 91 -4.93 -4.11 -9.31
C TRP A 91 -5.43 -4.17 -7.87
N ALA A 92 -5.89 -5.33 -7.41
CA ALA A 92 -6.26 -5.53 -6.02
C ALA A 92 -5.05 -5.33 -5.09
N TRP A 93 -3.87 -5.86 -5.44
CA TRP A 93 -2.64 -5.65 -4.68
C TRP A 93 -2.21 -4.17 -4.69
N VAL A 94 -2.19 -3.53 -5.87
CA VAL A 94 -1.83 -2.10 -6.01
C VAL A 94 -2.72 -1.25 -5.13
N THR A 95 -4.02 -1.51 -5.19
CA THR A 95 -4.99 -0.74 -4.41
C THR A 95 -4.83 -0.97 -2.92
N GLY A 96 -4.68 -2.23 -2.48
CA GLY A 96 -4.46 -2.55 -1.07
C GLY A 96 -3.18 -1.89 -0.52
N TYR A 97 -2.11 -1.90 -1.31
CA TYR A 97 -0.86 -1.22 -0.95
C TYR A 97 -1.05 0.31 -0.83
N LEU A 98 -1.75 0.92 -1.80
CA LEU A 98 -2.04 2.35 -1.78
C LEU A 98 -3.09 2.75 -0.74
N ASP A 99 -4.02 1.87 -0.40
CA ASP A 99 -4.96 2.09 0.70
C ASP A 99 -4.24 2.10 2.07
N GLY A 100 -3.23 1.25 2.25
CA GLY A 100 -2.36 1.25 3.44
C GLY A 100 -1.38 2.43 3.43
N ASP A 101 -0.36 2.32 2.60
CA ASP A 101 0.85 3.18 2.63
C ASP A 101 0.82 4.32 1.62
N GLY A 102 -0.24 4.41 0.80
CA GLY A 102 -0.35 5.42 -0.25
C GLY A 102 -1.03 6.70 0.20
N CYS A 103 -0.79 7.74 -0.59
CA CYS A 103 -1.46 9.03 -0.45
C CYS A 103 -1.92 9.53 -1.82
N TYR A 104 -3.17 9.91 -1.90
CA TYR A 104 -3.77 10.60 -3.05
C TYR A 104 -3.84 12.09 -2.72
N SER A 105 -3.20 12.93 -3.49
CA SER A 105 -3.09 14.36 -3.14
C SER A 105 -3.37 15.30 -4.30
N PHE A 106 -3.95 16.44 -3.95
CA PHE A 106 -4.08 17.62 -4.77
C PHE A 106 -3.02 18.62 -4.28
N LYS A 107 -2.13 19.07 -5.16
CA LYS A 107 -1.16 20.12 -4.81
C LYS A 107 -1.28 21.25 -5.80
N ARG A 108 -1.22 22.49 -5.31
CA ARG A 108 -1.03 23.65 -6.18
C ARG A 108 0.34 23.57 -6.83
N HIS A 109 0.42 23.98 -8.07
CA HIS A 109 1.71 24.08 -8.77
C HIS A 109 2.57 25.15 -8.07
N SER A 110 3.85 24.85 -7.85
CA SER A 110 4.78 25.79 -7.21
C SER A 110 5.26 26.90 -8.14
N ASN A 111 5.10 26.73 -9.45
CA ASN A 111 5.51 27.74 -10.44
C ASN A 111 4.56 28.95 -10.41
N PRO A 112 5.07 30.18 -10.25
CA PRO A 112 4.29 31.43 -10.27
C PRO A 112 3.41 31.61 -11.49
N GLU A 113 3.88 31.18 -12.67
CA GLU A 113 3.14 31.28 -13.93
C GLU A 113 1.93 30.38 -14.02
N THR A 114 1.92 29.30 -13.22
CA THR A 114 0.84 28.30 -13.18
C THR A 114 0.18 28.20 -11.82
N LYS A 115 0.21 29.27 -11.01
CA LYS A 115 -0.24 29.32 -9.59
C LYS A 115 -1.61 28.71 -9.33
N ASN A 116 -2.50 28.69 -10.30
CA ASN A 116 -3.86 28.16 -10.17
C ASN A 116 -4.01 26.72 -10.67
N ALA A 117 -2.95 26.11 -11.18
CA ALA A 117 -3.01 24.73 -11.64
C ALA A 117 -2.83 23.75 -10.47
N MET A 118 -3.81 22.89 -10.29
CA MET A 118 -3.70 21.78 -9.34
C MET A 118 -2.99 20.59 -10.00
N VAL A 119 -2.01 20.03 -9.31
CA VAL A 119 -1.36 18.79 -9.71
C VAL A 119 -1.94 17.66 -8.89
N LEU A 120 -2.52 16.68 -9.57
CA LEU A 120 -2.91 15.43 -8.97
C LEU A 120 -1.69 14.55 -8.84
N SER A 121 -1.49 13.94 -7.69
CA SER A 121 -0.40 12.98 -7.50
C SER A 121 -0.81 11.82 -6.61
N ILE A 122 -0.22 10.67 -6.90
CA ILE A 122 -0.27 9.48 -6.07
C ILE A 122 1.14 9.26 -5.54
N SER A 123 1.27 8.93 -4.28
CA SER A 123 2.55 8.62 -3.68
C SER A 123 2.40 7.47 -2.69
N ALA A 124 3.49 6.78 -2.43
CA ALA A 124 3.62 5.80 -1.37
C ALA A 124 4.97 5.98 -0.68
N VAL A 125 5.06 5.54 0.56
CA VAL A 125 6.27 5.61 1.37
C VAL A 125 6.43 4.30 2.13
N CYS A 126 7.67 3.82 2.23
CA CYS A 126 8.03 2.67 3.07
C CYS A 126 9.40 2.88 3.70
N GLU A 127 9.73 2.09 4.70
CA GLU A 127 11.09 2.00 5.18
C GLU A 127 12.01 1.37 4.12
N GLU A 128 13.30 1.70 4.15
CA GLU A 128 14.25 1.29 3.11
C GLU A 128 14.33 -0.24 2.94
N HIS A 129 14.24 -0.98 4.03
CA HIS A 129 14.26 -2.45 3.99
C HIS A 129 13.00 -3.09 3.40
N ASP A 130 11.87 -2.36 3.32
CA ASP A 130 10.59 -2.82 2.76
C ASP A 130 10.33 -2.26 1.34
N ARG A 131 11.37 -1.79 0.64
CA ARG A 131 11.25 -1.05 -0.64
C ARG A 131 10.62 -1.82 -1.80
N VAL A 132 10.48 -3.14 -1.69
CA VAL A 132 9.96 -4.00 -2.79
C VAL A 132 8.63 -3.50 -3.35
N GLY A 133 7.72 -3.02 -2.49
CA GLY A 133 6.44 -2.47 -2.92
C GLY A 133 6.59 -1.20 -3.77
N ILE A 134 7.52 -0.34 -3.39
CA ILE A 134 7.87 0.89 -4.13
C ILE A 134 8.49 0.54 -5.50
N ASP A 135 9.42 -0.41 -5.54
CA ASP A 135 10.07 -0.85 -6.78
C ASP A 135 9.04 -1.46 -7.76
N LEU A 136 8.06 -2.21 -7.25
CA LEU A 136 6.94 -2.72 -8.04
C LEU A 136 6.06 -1.62 -8.63
N LEU A 137 5.69 -0.63 -7.83
CA LEU A 137 4.92 0.52 -8.30
C LEU A 137 5.70 1.29 -9.36
N TYR A 138 7.00 1.55 -9.13
CA TYR A 138 7.85 2.24 -10.08
C TYR A 138 7.99 1.48 -11.40
N LYS A 139 8.29 0.18 -11.34
CA LYS A 139 8.41 -0.66 -12.53
C LYS A 139 7.12 -0.73 -13.34
N SER A 140 5.97 -0.78 -12.66
CA SER A 140 4.67 -0.94 -13.32
C SER A 140 4.08 0.36 -13.86
N PHE A 141 4.34 1.47 -13.19
CA PHE A 141 3.65 2.75 -13.46
C PHE A 141 4.61 3.91 -13.70
N GLY A 142 5.92 3.70 -13.60
CA GLY A 142 6.90 4.79 -13.70
C GLY A 142 6.77 5.79 -12.54
N GLY A 143 7.10 7.03 -12.79
CA GLY A 143 7.09 8.08 -11.78
C GLY A 143 8.50 8.42 -11.30
N ARG A 144 8.62 8.84 -10.04
CA ARG A 144 9.89 9.19 -9.40
C ARG A 144 10.03 8.45 -8.08
N VAL A 145 11.20 7.90 -7.83
CA VAL A 145 11.59 7.30 -6.55
C VAL A 145 12.76 8.10 -5.97
N TRP A 146 12.71 8.36 -4.67
CA TRP A 146 13.85 8.99 -3.96
C TRP A 146 13.91 8.51 -2.52
N LYS A 147 15.09 8.63 -1.94
CA LYS A 147 15.35 8.31 -0.53
C LYS A 147 15.32 9.60 0.30
N GLU A 148 14.70 9.54 1.45
CA GLU A 148 14.64 10.60 2.45
C GLU A 148 14.93 10.00 3.83
N LYS A 149 16.16 10.16 4.33
CA LYS A 149 16.66 9.46 5.54
C LYS A 149 16.52 7.93 5.38
N ASN A 150 15.70 7.29 6.23
CA ASN A 150 15.46 5.84 6.23
C ASN A 150 14.20 5.44 5.44
N TRP A 151 13.60 6.39 4.73
CA TRP A 151 12.37 6.19 3.98
C TRP A 151 12.62 6.23 2.49
N ILE A 152 11.97 5.32 1.75
CA ILE A 152 11.88 5.37 0.29
C ILE A 152 10.50 5.87 -0.08
N ARG A 153 10.47 6.86 -0.97
CA ARG A 153 9.23 7.46 -1.49
C ARG A 153 9.10 7.21 -2.99
N TRP A 154 7.90 6.88 -3.39
CA TRP A 154 7.49 6.88 -4.78
C TRP A 154 6.40 7.91 -4.99
N ARG A 155 6.43 8.60 -6.15
CA ARG A 155 5.36 9.51 -6.57
C ARG A 155 5.16 9.44 -8.07
N ARG A 156 3.90 9.40 -8.45
CA ARG A 156 3.47 9.61 -9.83
C ARG A 156 2.54 10.81 -9.89
N ASN A 157 2.91 11.83 -10.69
CA ASN A 157 2.04 12.94 -11.00
C ASN A 157 1.08 12.53 -12.13
N LEU A 158 -0.17 12.94 -12.01
CA LEU A 158 -1.22 12.66 -12.98
C LEU A 158 -1.48 13.94 -13.76
N GLY A 159 -0.67 14.20 -14.77
CA GLY A 159 -0.76 15.38 -15.61
C GLY A 159 -1.79 15.27 -16.74
N VAL A 160 -2.07 16.38 -17.41
CA VAL A 160 -2.97 16.41 -18.58
C VAL A 160 -2.37 15.63 -19.74
N LYS A 161 -1.04 15.69 -19.93
CA LYS A 161 -0.33 14.93 -20.98
C LYS A 161 -0.51 13.41 -20.85
N ASP A 162 -0.68 12.93 -19.62
CA ASP A 162 -0.89 11.51 -19.30
C ASP A 162 -2.38 11.20 -18.96
N SER A 163 -3.32 11.97 -19.50
CA SER A 163 -4.73 11.93 -19.09
C SER A 163 -5.36 10.54 -19.23
N SER A 164 -5.06 9.82 -20.29
CA SER A 164 -5.57 8.46 -20.50
C SER A 164 -5.03 7.47 -19.46
N PHE A 165 -3.76 7.61 -19.07
CA PHE A 165 -3.18 6.82 -17.99
C PHE A 165 -3.82 7.19 -16.64
N ALA A 166 -3.93 8.49 -16.33
CA ALA A 166 -4.50 8.99 -15.08
C ALA A 166 -5.93 8.46 -14.86
N VAL A 167 -6.79 8.59 -15.86
CA VAL A 167 -8.18 8.11 -15.76
C VAL A 167 -8.22 6.59 -15.60
N ARG A 168 -7.48 5.84 -16.41
CA ARG A 168 -7.44 4.38 -16.29
C ARG A 168 -6.93 3.92 -14.93
N PHE A 169 -5.84 4.51 -14.46
CA PHE A 169 -5.27 4.18 -13.15
C PHE A 169 -6.27 4.45 -12.03
N LEU A 170 -6.80 5.67 -11.96
CA LEU A 170 -7.74 6.06 -10.91
C LEU A 170 -9.01 5.21 -10.92
N ARG A 171 -9.58 4.90 -12.10
CA ARG A 171 -10.73 4.00 -12.20
C ARG A 171 -10.42 2.59 -11.70
N ARG A 172 -9.26 2.04 -12.07
CA ARG A 172 -8.87 0.69 -11.64
C ARG A 172 -8.69 0.62 -10.12
N VAL A 173 -7.97 1.57 -9.52
CA VAL A 173 -7.80 1.59 -8.07
C VAL A 173 -9.12 1.90 -7.35
N CYS A 174 -9.98 2.76 -7.89
CA CYS A 174 -11.28 3.08 -7.32
C CYS A 174 -12.18 1.85 -7.17
N ASN A 175 -12.16 0.94 -8.15
CA ASN A 175 -12.97 -0.27 -8.13
C ASN A 175 -12.58 -1.24 -6.99
N HIS A 176 -11.36 -1.16 -6.47
CA HIS A 176 -10.85 -2.04 -5.43
C HIS A 176 -10.66 -1.33 -4.09
N SER A 177 -10.55 0.01 -4.07
CA SER A 177 -10.29 0.77 -2.85
C SER A 177 -11.46 0.69 -1.87
N ARG A 178 -11.13 0.48 -0.60
CA ARG A 178 -12.07 0.48 0.53
C ARG A 178 -11.91 1.72 1.40
N LEU A 179 -10.66 2.15 1.63
CA LEU A 179 -10.35 3.20 2.58
C LEU A 179 -10.33 4.59 1.95
N LYS A 180 -9.83 4.69 0.70
CA LYS A 180 -9.58 6.00 0.05
C LYS A 180 -10.46 6.24 -1.18
N LYS A 181 -11.49 5.44 -1.39
CA LYS A 181 -12.38 5.50 -2.56
C LYS A 181 -12.92 6.91 -2.83
N TRP A 182 -13.46 7.57 -1.80
CA TRP A 182 -13.99 8.92 -1.90
C TRP A 182 -12.97 9.94 -2.43
N LYS A 183 -11.71 9.80 -1.99
CA LYS A 183 -10.60 10.68 -2.43
C LYS A 183 -10.26 10.45 -3.90
N ILE A 184 -10.28 9.20 -4.34
CA ILE A 184 -10.01 8.80 -5.73
C ILE A 184 -11.13 9.32 -6.63
N GLU A 185 -12.39 9.24 -6.20
CA GLU A 185 -13.55 9.78 -6.92
C GLU A 185 -13.46 11.30 -7.08
N GLN A 186 -13.05 12.02 -6.04
CA GLN A 186 -12.78 13.46 -6.13
C GLN A 186 -11.69 13.77 -7.16
N MET A 187 -10.59 12.99 -7.19
CA MET A 187 -9.52 13.17 -8.16
C MET A 187 -10.00 12.89 -9.59
N LEU A 188 -10.80 11.86 -9.81
CA LEU A 188 -11.41 11.55 -11.10
C LEU A 188 -12.31 12.68 -11.58
N SER A 189 -13.20 13.17 -10.72
CA SER A 189 -14.11 14.27 -11.04
C SER A 189 -13.33 15.54 -11.41
N TYR A 190 -12.35 15.91 -10.62
CA TYR A 190 -11.49 17.07 -10.91
C TYR A 190 -10.77 16.93 -12.26
N HIS A 191 -10.19 15.76 -12.53
CA HIS A 191 -9.45 15.50 -13.76
C HIS A 191 -10.36 15.59 -15.00
N ASN A 192 -11.54 14.98 -14.94
CA ASN A 192 -12.54 15.03 -16.03
C ASN A 192 -13.01 16.47 -16.31
N ASN A 193 -13.34 17.23 -15.27
CA ASN A 193 -13.73 18.63 -15.39
C ASN A 193 -12.63 19.50 -16.03
N ARG A 194 -11.37 19.21 -15.68
CA ARG A 194 -10.21 19.91 -16.29
C ARG A 194 -10.08 19.59 -17.77
N LEU A 195 -10.25 18.34 -18.19
CA LEU A 195 -10.20 17.95 -19.60
C LEU A 195 -11.31 18.62 -20.41
N GLN A 196 -12.53 18.67 -19.87
CA GLN A 196 -13.66 19.35 -20.53
C GLN A 196 -13.41 20.84 -20.73
N ARG A 197 -12.81 21.53 -19.76
CA ARG A 197 -12.45 22.96 -19.89
C ARG A 197 -11.41 23.18 -21.00
N LEU A 198 -10.39 22.32 -21.07
CA LEU A 198 -9.35 22.42 -22.10
C LEU A 198 -9.90 22.15 -23.49
N SER A 199 -10.83 21.18 -23.66
CA SER A 199 -11.46 20.92 -24.96
C SER A 199 -12.31 22.10 -25.45
N LYS A 200 -13.05 22.77 -24.54
CA LYS A 200 -13.85 23.96 -24.89
C LYS A 200 -12.97 25.13 -25.34
N ASN A 201 -11.84 25.37 -24.69
CA ASN A 201 -10.94 26.48 -25.06
C ASN A 201 -10.28 26.26 -26.42
N ASN A 202 -9.98 25.00 -26.79
CA ASN A 202 -9.40 24.69 -28.11
C ASN A 202 -10.43 24.69 -29.26
N SER A 203 -11.74 24.75 -28.96
CA SER A 203 -12.82 24.80 -29.97
C SER A 203 -13.25 26.22 -30.29
N THR A 204 -12.68 27.21 -29.64
CA THR A 204 -13.00 28.67 -29.82
C THR A 204 -11.90 29.42 -30.55
N GLU A 205 -10.84 28.75 -30.97
CA GLU A 205 -9.82 29.22 -31.91
C GLU A 205 -10.05 28.65 -33.32
#